data_d7880a7c90921fb73a48b44e50f0b693
#
_entry.id   d7880a7c90921fb73a48b44e50f0b693
#
_cell.length_a   1.000
_cell.length_b   1.000
_cell.length_c   1.000
_cell.angle_alpha   90.00
_cell.angle_beta   90.00
_cell.angle_gamma   90.00
#
_symmetry.space_group_name_H-M   'P 1'
#
loop_
_entity.id
_entity.type
_entity.pdbx_description
1 polymer ?
#
loop_
_entity_poly.entity_id
_entity_poly.type
_entity_poly.pdbx_seq_one_letter_code
_entity_poly.pdbx_strand_id
1 'polypeptide(L)'
;MAYKTPGVYIKEVSVFPPSVAEVETAIPAFIGYTEKAEEKGEDLTNKPKRIKSLVEYEELFGGPARPNTLSVVLDASNSPTKVTVEHNYQLYYSLRLFFDNGGGDCYIVSVGPYASNGAKAKADLEAGIDAVHKYDEPTLLVFPDAALMGGTELTDLQKKTLMQCADLQDRFGVFDLDESGGHGAGVTAFRDNIGINDLKYGAAYTPHPVSYTH
;
A
#
# COMPACT_ATOMS: atom_id res chain seq x y z
N MET A 1 -26.63 -48.35 0.90
CA MET A 1 -28.07 -48.60 1.27
C MET A 1 -28.69 -49.41 0.16
N ALA A 2 -29.34 -50.52 0.50
CA ALA A 2 -30.11 -51.29 -0.51
C ALA A 2 -31.53 -50.77 -0.54
N TYR A 3 -32.00 -50.40 -1.72
CA TYR A 3 -33.39 -49.91 -1.93
C TYR A 3 -34.36 -51.13 -1.88
N LYS A 4 -35.41 -50.99 -1.07
CA LYS A 4 -36.33 -52.10 -0.78
C LYS A 4 -37.62 -52.09 -1.65
N THR A 5 -37.87 -51.05 -2.39
CA THR A 5 -39.08 -50.91 -3.20
C THR A 5 -38.70 -50.42 -4.62
N PRO A 6 -39.38 -50.92 -5.66
CA PRO A 6 -39.23 -50.36 -7.01
C PRO A 6 -39.64 -48.89 -7.02
N GLY A 7 -38.76 -48.03 -7.51
CA GLY A 7 -39.01 -46.58 -7.60
C GLY A 7 -37.82 -45.88 -8.29
N VAL A 8 -38.00 -44.59 -8.61
CA VAL A 8 -36.92 -43.77 -9.12
C VAL A 8 -36.19 -43.11 -7.91
N TYR A 9 -34.95 -43.42 -7.73
CA TYR A 9 -34.12 -42.87 -6.67
C TYR A 9 -33.12 -41.89 -7.28
N ILE A 10 -33.22 -40.63 -6.90
CA ILE A 10 -32.24 -39.59 -7.31
C ILE A 10 -31.14 -39.56 -6.27
N LYS A 11 -29.90 -39.82 -6.69
CA LYS A 11 -28.71 -39.62 -5.91
C LYS A 11 -27.96 -38.43 -6.51
N GLU A 12 -27.98 -37.32 -5.81
CA GLU A 12 -27.10 -36.20 -6.14
C GLU A 12 -25.65 -36.61 -5.91
N VAL A 13 -24.86 -36.67 -6.95
CA VAL A 13 -23.42 -36.80 -6.89
C VAL A 13 -22.85 -35.43 -7.24
N SER A 14 -22.24 -34.75 -6.27
CA SER A 14 -21.49 -33.51 -6.56
C SER A 14 -20.38 -33.85 -7.53
N VAL A 15 -20.51 -33.41 -8.78
CA VAL A 15 -19.56 -33.65 -9.87
C VAL A 15 -18.46 -32.58 -9.89
N PHE A 16 -18.62 -31.53 -9.08
CA PHE A 16 -17.58 -30.52 -8.98
C PHE A 16 -16.50 -30.99 -8.00
N PRO A 17 -15.24 -31.13 -8.47
CA PRO A 17 -14.15 -31.36 -7.54
C PRO A 17 -14.12 -30.21 -6.54
N PRO A 18 -13.78 -30.45 -5.27
CA PRO A 18 -13.68 -29.44 -4.23
C PRO A 18 -12.41 -28.57 -4.39
N SER A 19 -12.10 -28.14 -5.58
CA SER A 19 -10.84 -27.48 -5.92
C SER A 19 -11.00 -26.15 -6.66
N VAL A 20 -12.12 -25.46 -6.48
CA VAL A 20 -12.09 -24.02 -6.64
C VAL A 20 -11.70 -23.47 -5.27
N ALA A 21 -10.40 -23.45 -4.99
CA ALA A 21 -9.89 -22.66 -3.90
C ALA A 21 -10.30 -21.21 -4.20
N GLU A 22 -10.92 -20.56 -3.23
CA GLU A 22 -11.20 -19.13 -3.29
C GLU A 22 -9.84 -18.44 -3.39
N VAL A 23 -9.54 -17.87 -4.56
CA VAL A 23 -8.33 -17.09 -4.76
C VAL A 23 -8.63 -15.71 -4.19
N GLU A 24 -7.88 -15.29 -3.19
CA GLU A 24 -7.94 -13.93 -2.67
C GLU A 24 -7.67 -12.96 -3.83
N THR A 25 -8.67 -12.15 -4.18
CA THR A 25 -8.63 -11.31 -5.39
C THR A 25 -8.15 -9.87 -5.14
N ALA A 26 -7.80 -9.53 -3.91
CA ALA A 26 -7.43 -8.16 -3.52
C ALA A 26 -6.25 -8.16 -2.53
N ILE A 27 -5.09 -8.63 -2.98
CA ILE A 27 -3.86 -8.63 -2.18
C ILE A 27 -3.06 -7.38 -2.52
N PRO A 28 -2.97 -6.38 -1.60
CA PRO A 28 -2.18 -5.19 -1.86
C PRO A 28 -0.68 -5.45 -1.67
N ALA A 29 0.14 -4.81 -2.50
CA ALA A 29 1.56 -4.63 -2.29
C ALA A 29 1.82 -3.18 -1.86
N PHE A 30 2.29 -3.02 -0.63
CA PHE A 30 2.72 -1.74 -0.08
C PHE A 30 4.22 -1.56 -0.33
N ILE A 31 4.57 -0.53 -1.08
CA ILE A 31 5.93 -0.21 -1.50
C ILE A 31 6.37 1.06 -0.79
N GLY A 32 7.48 1.02 -0.05
CA GLY A 32 7.98 2.19 0.66
C GLY A 32 9.17 1.91 1.55
N TYR A 33 9.54 2.90 2.35
CA TYR A 33 10.67 2.83 3.26
C TYR A 33 10.27 2.20 4.60
N THR A 34 11.23 1.53 5.24
CA THR A 34 11.02 0.80 6.50
C THR A 34 12.14 1.10 7.48
N GLU A 35 12.00 0.76 8.75
CA GLU A 35 13.07 0.92 9.73
C GLU A 35 14.24 -0.04 9.46
N LYS A 36 13.91 -1.27 9.10
CA LYS A 36 14.82 -2.36 8.70
C LYS A 36 14.14 -3.21 7.63
N ALA A 37 14.85 -4.12 7.04
CA ALA A 37 14.29 -5.11 6.12
C ALA A 37 15.11 -6.39 6.24
N GLU A 38 14.80 -7.25 7.21
CA GLU A 38 15.63 -8.40 7.53
C GLU A 38 14.79 -9.58 8.02
N GLU A 39 15.09 -10.77 7.53
CA GLU A 39 14.56 -12.04 8.05
C GLU A 39 15.71 -13.02 8.26
N LYS A 40 15.95 -13.44 9.51
CA LYS A 40 16.98 -14.44 9.87
C LYS A 40 18.39 -14.11 9.32
N GLY A 41 18.74 -12.84 9.23
CA GLY A 41 20.02 -12.37 8.69
C GLY A 41 20.06 -12.19 7.17
N GLU A 42 18.94 -12.42 6.48
CA GLU A 42 18.81 -12.12 5.06
C GLU A 42 18.20 -10.73 4.84
N ASP A 43 18.80 -9.94 3.97
CA ASP A 43 18.27 -8.65 3.55
C ASP A 43 17.03 -8.82 2.67
N LEU A 44 15.92 -8.18 3.05
CA LEU A 44 14.65 -8.16 2.33
C LEU A 44 14.46 -6.92 1.45
N THR A 45 15.45 -6.06 1.31
CA THR A 45 15.34 -4.86 0.46
C THR A 45 15.04 -5.26 -0.98
N ASN A 46 14.00 -4.64 -1.57
CA ASN A 46 13.47 -4.98 -2.89
C ASN A 46 13.08 -6.46 -3.08
N LYS A 47 12.72 -7.14 -1.99
CA LYS A 47 12.16 -8.48 -2.04
C LYS A 47 10.73 -8.45 -1.50
N PRO A 48 9.69 -8.59 -2.34
CA PRO A 48 8.31 -8.64 -1.90
C PRO A 48 8.10 -9.77 -0.88
N LYS A 49 7.66 -9.42 0.32
CA LYS A 49 7.41 -10.36 1.41
C LYS A 49 5.93 -10.32 1.81
N ARG A 50 5.24 -11.46 1.74
CA ARG A 50 3.87 -11.60 2.20
C ARG A 50 3.83 -11.61 3.73
N ILE A 51 2.92 -10.85 4.30
CA ILE A 51 2.64 -10.78 5.73
C ILE A 51 1.13 -10.84 5.98
N LYS A 52 0.74 -11.19 7.21
CA LYS A 52 -0.66 -11.38 7.62
C LYS A 52 -1.10 -10.47 8.76
N SER A 53 -0.16 -9.77 9.38
CA SER A 53 -0.45 -8.91 10.52
C SER A 53 0.56 -7.79 10.67
N LEU A 54 0.18 -6.74 11.41
CA LEU A 54 1.09 -5.67 11.78
C LEU A 54 2.26 -6.16 12.67
N VAL A 55 2.02 -7.17 13.50
CA VAL A 55 3.08 -7.76 14.36
C VAL A 55 4.16 -8.40 13.50
N GLU A 56 3.78 -9.16 12.48
CA GLU A 56 4.73 -9.75 11.53
C GLU A 56 5.50 -8.67 10.75
N TYR A 57 4.83 -7.58 10.39
CA TYR A 57 5.49 -6.42 9.80
C TYR A 57 6.57 -5.85 10.74
N GLU A 58 6.22 -5.59 12.00
CA GLU A 58 7.15 -5.01 12.98
C GLU A 58 8.36 -5.92 13.24
N GLU A 59 8.17 -7.23 13.23
CA GLU A 59 9.26 -8.20 13.36
C GLU A 59 10.26 -8.09 12.19
N LEU A 60 9.77 -8.04 10.96
CA LEU A 60 10.59 -8.09 9.75
C LEU A 60 11.09 -6.70 9.28
N PHE A 61 10.24 -5.68 9.44
CA PHE A 61 10.46 -4.34 8.86
C PHE A 61 10.59 -3.22 9.90
N GLY A 62 10.35 -3.52 11.18
CA GLY A 62 10.48 -2.56 12.27
C GLY A 62 9.25 -1.69 12.48
N GLY A 63 9.42 -0.64 13.28
CA GLY A 63 8.37 0.26 13.72
C GLY A 63 8.25 1.53 12.86
N PRO A 64 7.44 2.49 13.32
CA PRO A 64 7.24 3.75 12.61
C PRO A 64 8.50 4.62 12.63
N ALA A 65 8.68 5.41 11.57
CA ALA A 65 9.69 6.45 11.57
C ALA A 65 9.42 7.48 12.67
N ARG A 66 10.47 7.94 13.34
CA ARG A 66 10.34 9.02 14.32
C ARG A 66 9.86 10.29 13.64
N PRO A 67 8.95 11.06 14.28
CA PRO A 67 8.54 12.34 13.75
C PRO A 67 9.75 13.27 13.57
N ASN A 68 9.80 13.99 12.47
CA ASN A 68 10.85 14.98 12.22
C ASN A 68 10.68 16.21 13.07
N THR A 69 9.45 16.65 13.18
CA THR A 69 9.08 17.88 13.87
C THR A 69 7.93 17.58 14.82
N LEU A 70 8.16 17.93 16.06
CA LEU A 70 7.11 18.01 17.06
C LEU A 70 7.06 19.45 17.55
N SER A 71 6.02 20.20 17.17
CA SER A 71 5.82 21.55 17.66
C SER A 71 4.53 21.63 18.46
N VAL A 72 4.64 22.30 19.61
CA VAL A 72 3.52 22.53 20.52
C VAL A 72 3.37 24.03 20.72
N VAL A 73 2.21 24.56 20.36
CA VAL A 73 1.84 25.95 20.64
C VAL A 73 1.09 25.98 21.96
N LEU A 74 1.57 26.78 22.91
CA LEU A 74 0.96 26.97 24.21
C LEU A 74 0.20 28.30 24.24
N ASP A 75 -0.87 28.38 25.01
CA ASP A 75 -1.56 29.63 25.37
C ASP A 75 -0.86 30.37 26.51
N ALA A 76 -1.44 31.51 26.91
CA ALA A 76 -0.94 32.31 28.02
C ALA A 76 -0.95 31.58 29.38
N SER A 77 -1.70 30.48 29.49
CA SER A 77 -1.80 29.62 30.67
C SER A 77 -0.90 28.38 30.61
N ASN A 78 0.02 28.31 29.62
CA ASN A 78 0.87 27.15 29.31
C ASN A 78 0.09 25.87 28.94
N SER A 79 -1.16 26.01 28.47
CA SER A 79 -1.94 24.89 27.97
C SER A 79 -1.69 24.69 26.47
N PRO A 80 -1.54 23.45 25.99
CA PRO A 80 -1.31 23.19 24.57
C PRO A 80 -2.57 23.51 23.76
N THR A 81 -2.46 24.44 22.81
CA THR A 81 -3.54 24.84 21.91
C THR A 81 -3.44 24.19 20.54
N LYS A 82 -2.22 23.84 20.12
CA LYS A 82 -1.96 23.16 18.86
C LYS A 82 -0.74 22.29 18.98
N VAL A 83 -0.88 21.03 18.58
CA VAL A 83 0.24 20.10 18.43
C VAL A 83 0.38 19.78 16.93
N THR A 84 1.55 19.96 16.38
CA THR A 84 1.85 19.61 14.99
C THR A 84 2.93 18.57 15.00
N VAL A 85 2.65 17.44 14.34
CA VAL A 85 3.57 16.32 14.18
C VAL A 85 3.75 16.10 12.69
N GLU A 86 4.99 16.15 12.22
CA GLU A 86 5.30 15.91 10.81
C GLU A 86 6.04 14.58 10.67
N HIS A 87 5.49 13.72 9.82
CA HIS A 87 6.05 12.43 9.49
C HIS A 87 6.63 12.44 8.09
N ASN A 88 7.85 11.91 7.94
CA ASN A 88 8.50 11.80 6.63
C ASN A 88 8.10 10.53 5.88
N TYR A 89 7.62 9.52 6.58
CA TYR A 89 7.29 8.21 6.01
C TYR A 89 5.90 7.79 6.46
N GLN A 90 5.11 7.29 5.54
CA GLN A 90 3.70 6.97 5.78
C GLN A 90 3.39 5.47 5.69
N LEU A 91 4.30 4.66 5.18
CA LEU A 91 4.07 3.22 4.97
C LEU A 91 3.54 2.53 6.23
N TYR A 92 4.20 2.70 7.38
CA TYR A 92 3.78 2.09 8.65
C TYR A 92 2.35 2.48 9.05
N TYR A 93 2.02 3.76 8.95
CA TYR A 93 0.70 4.26 9.35
C TYR A 93 -0.40 3.80 8.39
N SER A 94 -0.10 3.71 7.10
CA SER A 94 -1.03 3.16 6.09
C SER A 94 -1.30 1.68 6.33
N LEU A 95 -0.27 0.90 6.67
CA LEU A 95 -0.42 -0.50 7.06
C LEU A 95 -1.22 -0.67 8.35
N ARG A 96 -0.94 0.15 9.36
CA ARG A 96 -1.72 0.13 10.59
C ARG A 96 -3.20 0.41 10.30
N LEU A 97 -3.49 1.44 9.50
CA LEU A 97 -4.87 1.75 9.09
C LEU A 97 -5.50 0.59 8.32
N PHE A 98 -4.75 -0.06 7.44
CA PHE A 98 -5.21 -1.24 6.69
C PHE A 98 -5.60 -2.39 7.63
N PHE A 99 -4.74 -2.79 8.57
CA PHE A 99 -5.03 -3.87 9.50
C PHE A 99 -6.10 -3.51 10.52
N ASP A 100 -6.12 -2.27 11.04
CA ASP A 100 -7.14 -1.79 11.97
C ASP A 100 -8.56 -1.79 11.35
N ASN A 101 -8.65 -1.71 10.01
CA ASN A 101 -9.90 -1.82 9.24
C ASN A 101 -10.19 -3.23 8.73
N GLY A 102 -9.52 -4.26 9.24
CA GLY A 102 -9.78 -5.65 8.87
C GLY A 102 -9.07 -6.11 7.60
N GLY A 103 -7.98 -5.44 7.22
CA GLY A 103 -7.12 -5.88 6.14
C GLY A 103 -6.56 -7.28 6.38
N GLY A 104 -6.49 -8.08 5.34
CA GLY A 104 -5.96 -9.42 5.34
C GLY A 104 -4.49 -9.51 4.93
N ASP A 105 -4.15 -10.54 4.18
CA ASP A 105 -2.80 -10.75 3.67
C ASP A 105 -2.38 -9.60 2.74
N CYS A 106 -1.14 -9.16 2.85
CA CYS A 106 -0.57 -8.14 1.97
C CYS A 106 0.93 -8.39 1.73
N TYR A 107 1.47 -7.78 0.69
CA TYR A 107 2.90 -7.78 0.41
C TYR A 107 3.54 -6.48 0.86
N ILE A 108 4.73 -6.59 1.45
CA ILE A 108 5.57 -5.44 1.77
C ILE A 108 6.81 -5.49 0.89
N VAL A 109 7.14 -4.34 0.30
CA VAL A 109 8.36 -4.14 -0.46
C VAL A 109 9.11 -2.97 0.16
N SER A 110 10.09 -3.30 0.98
CA SER A 110 11.00 -2.29 1.51
C SER A 110 11.95 -1.84 0.41
N VAL A 111 11.99 -0.54 0.14
CA VAL A 111 12.90 0.05 -0.86
C VAL A 111 14.16 0.63 -0.22
N GLY A 112 14.23 0.61 1.11
CA GLY A 112 15.39 1.07 1.86
C GLY A 112 15.03 1.49 3.29
N PRO A 113 16.03 1.78 4.11
CA PRO A 113 15.83 2.24 5.48
C PRO A 113 15.40 3.72 5.53
N TYR A 114 14.80 4.10 6.66
CA TYR A 114 14.50 5.51 6.92
C TYR A 114 15.78 6.36 6.93
N ALA A 115 15.80 7.41 6.13
CA ALA A 115 16.87 8.41 6.18
C ALA A 115 16.58 9.44 7.28
N SER A 116 17.63 9.86 8.00
CA SER A 116 17.50 10.83 9.10
C SER A 116 16.96 12.20 8.67
N ASN A 117 17.17 12.57 7.41
CA ASN A 117 16.67 13.80 6.80
C ASN A 117 15.32 13.62 6.09
N GLY A 118 14.71 12.42 6.15
CA GLY A 118 13.47 12.11 5.48
C GLY A 118 13.56 12.03 3.96
N ALA A 119 14.75 11.91 3.40
CA ALA A 119 14.95 11.82 1.96
C ALA A 119 14.27 10.58 1.40
N LYS A 120 13.64 10.76 0.25
CA LYS A 120 13.04 9.72 -0.58
C LYS A 120 13.58 9.89 -1.99
N ALA A 121 13.96 8.78 -2.62
CA ALA A 121 14.42 8.81 -4.00
C ALA A 121 13.40 8.09 -4.91
N LYS A 122 13.07 8.74 -6.01
CA LYS A 122 12.19 8.16 -7.04
C LYS A 122 12.73 6.80 -7.51
N ALA A 123 14.04 6.68 -7.71
CA ALA A 123 14.69 5.45 -8.16
C ALA A 123 14.48 4.27 -7.21
N ASP A 124 14.43 4.50 -5.89
CA ASP A 124 14.19 3.45 -4.90
C ASP A 124 12.75 2.91 -5.03
N LEU A 125 11.77 3.80 -5.14
CA LEU A 125 10.37 3.41 -5.33
C LEU A 125 10.16 2.73 -6.69
N GLU A 126 10.83 3.20 -7.75
CA GLU A 126 10.82 2.53 -9.06
C GLU A 126 11.38 1.10 -8.99
N ALA A 127 12.46 0.89 -8.24
CA ALA A 127 13.02 -0.43 -8.01
C ALA A 127 12.05 -1.35 -7.25
N GLY A 128 11.31 -0.79 -6.28
CA GLY A 128 10.24 -1.50 -5.57
C GLY A 128 9.09 -1.93 -6.49
N ILE A 129 8.65 -1.05 -7.41
CA ILE A 129 7.64 -1.37 -8.42
C ILE A 129 8.15 -2.50 -9.33
N ASP A 130 9.40 -2.42 -9.79
CA ASP A 130 10.02 -3.44 -10.65
C ASP A 130 10.19 -4.79 -9.91
N ALA A 131 10.42 -4.76 -8.60
CA ALA A 131 10.52 -5.98 -7.79
C ALA A 131 9.19 -6.75 -7.75
N VAL A 132 8.05 -6.05 -7.65
CA VAL A 132 6.72 -6.66 -7.62
C VAL A 132 6.33 -7.26 -8.98
N HIS A 133 6.91 -6.78 -10.08
CA HIS A 133 6.59 -7.27 -11.42
C HIS A 133 6.70 -8.80 -11.59
N LYS A 134 7.57 -9.44 -10.82
CA LYS A 134 7.83 -10.88 -10.87
C LYS A 134 6.89 -11.74 -10.04
N TYR A 135 5.94 -11.11 -9.34
CA TYR A 135 5.02 -11.78 -8.43
C TYR A 135 3.59 -11.65 -8.96
N ASP A 136 2.90 -12.77 -9.14
CA ASP A 136 1.55 -12.81 -9.73
C ASP A 136 0.43 -12.58 -8.68
N GLU A 137 0.70 -12.79 -7.39
CA GLU A 137 -0.32 -12.66 -6.33
C GLU A 137 -0.76 -11.21 -6.03
N PRO A 138 0.15 -10.20 -6.02
CA PRO A 138 -0.25 -8.82 -5.72
C PRO A 138 -1.12 -8.25 -6.82
N THR A 139 -2.36 -7.86 -6.45
CA THR A 139 -3.34 -7.28 -7.39
C THR A 139 -3.53 -5.77 -7.23
N LEU A 140 -3.06 -5.19 -6.12
CA LEU A 140 -3.11 -3.75 -5.87
C LEU A 140 -1.70 -3.23 -5.58
N LEU A 141 -1.31 -2.12 -6.22
CA LEU A 141 -0.02 -1.46 -5.97
C LEU A 141 -0.25 -0.13 -5.24
N VAL A 142 0.37 0.02 -4.08
CA VAL A 142 0.22 1.19 -3.19
C VAL A 142 1.59 1.67 -2.75
N PHE A 143 1.87 2.97 -2.84
CA PHE A 143 3.14 3.55 -2.39
C PHE A 143 2.90 4.83 -1.57
N PRO A 144 2.58 4.66 -0.27
CA PRO A 144 2.16 5.76 0.59
C PRO A 144 3.20 6.87 0.75
N ASP A 145 4.49 6.51 0.72
CA ASP A 145 5.58 7.47 0.88
C ASP A 145 5.74 8.40 -0.33
N ALA A 146 5.26 8.00 -1.51
CA ALA A 146 5.37 8.79 -2.73
C ALA A 146 4.55 10.08 -2.69
N ALA A 147 3.41 10.08 -1.98
CA ALA A 147 2.58 11.28 -1.82
C ALA A 147 3.35 12.47 -1.22
N LEU A 148 4.36 12.16 -0.38
CA LEU A 148 5.22 13.17 0.26
C LEU A 148 6.37 13.69 -0.62
N MET A 149 6.58 13.09 -1.79
CA MET A 149 7.61 13.56 -2.75
C MET A 149 7.09 14.74 -3.56
N GLY A 150 5.81 14.71 -3.92
CA GLY A 150 5.15 15.76 -4.70
C GLY A 150 5.61 15.88 -6.15
N GLY A 151 5.01 16.84 -6.86
CA GLY A 151 5.46 17.27 -8.17
C GLY A 151 5.53 16.20 -9.25
N THR A 152 6.53 16.32 -10.10
CA THR A 152 6.71 15.42 -11.27
C THR A 152 7.17 14.02 -10.88
N GLU A 153 7.88 13.87 -9.78
CA GLU A 153 8.39 12.57 -9.34
C GLU A 153 7.25 11.62 -8.95
N LEU A 154 6.25 12.12 -8.21
CA LEU A 154 5.04 11.37 -7.90
C LEU A 154 4.32 10.94 -9.18
N THR A 155 4.12 11.87 -10.11
CA THR A 155 3.42 11.58 -11.37
C THR A 155 4.17 10.55 -12.23
N ASP A 156 5.49 10.62 -12.27
CA ASP A 156 6.30 9.64 -13.01
C ASP A 156 6.18 8.23 -12.43
N LEU A 157 6.15 8.10 -11.09
CA LEU A 157 5.91 6.82 -10.41
C LEU A 157 4.52 6.28 -10.73
N GLN A 158 3.50 7.14 -10.72
CA GLN A 158 2.14 6.77 -11.08
C GLN A 158 2.05 6.27 -12.52
N LYS A 159 2.69 6.97 -13.47
CA LYS A 159 2.77 6.53 -14.88
C LYS A 159 3.48 5.18 -15.02
N LYS A 160 4.61 5.00 -14.35
CA LYS A 160 5.35 3.73 -14.36
C LYS A 160 4.48 2.58 -13.83
N THR A 161 3.72 2.83 -12.76
CA THR A 161 2.78 1.84 -12.21
C THR A 161 1.67 1.52 -13.19
N LEU A 162 1.06 2.53 -13.85
CA LEU A 162 0.03 2.31 -14.87
C LEU A 162 0.57 1.48 -16.04
N MET A 163 1.78 1.75 -16.50
CA MET A 163 2.43 0.95 -17.55
C MET A 163 2.60 -0.51 -17.12
N GLN A 164 3.10 -0.77 -15.92
CA GLN A 164 3.23 -2.14 -15.41
C GLN A 164 1.88 -2.84 -15.29
N CYS A 165 0.86 -2.15 -14.78
CA CYS A 165 -0.49 -2.70 -14.68
C CYS A 165 -1.09 -2.99 -16.07
N ALA A 166 -0.79 -2.18 -17.07
CA ALA A 166 -1.22 -2.40 -18.45
C ALA A 166 -0.52 -3.58 -19.12
N ASP A 167 0.77 -3.76 -18.85
CA ASP A 167 1.57 -4.86 -19.38
C ASP A 167 1.12 -6.22 -18.81
N LEU A 168 0.86 -6.27 -17.51
CA LEU A 168 0.50 -7.50 -16.80
C LEU A 168 -1.01 -7.79 -16.83
N GLN A 169 -1.87 -6.76 -16.84
CA GLN A 169 -3.35 -6.83 -16.88
C GLN A 169 -4.00 -7.59 -15.72
N ASP A 170 -3.29 -7.81 -14.63
CA ASP A 170 -3.71 -8.56 -13.44
C ASP A 170 -3.75 -7.70 -12.17
N ARG A 171 -3.34 -6.43 -12.26
CA ARG A 171 -3.18 -5.53 -11.10
C ARG A 171 -3.65 -4.12 -11.38
N PHE A 172 -3.79 -3.34 -10.29
CA PHE A 172 -4.37 -2.00 -10.30
C PHE A 172 -3.58 -1.07 -9.37
N GLY A 173 -3.28 0.14 -9.84
CA GLY A 173 -2.60 1.16 -9.06
C GLY A 173 -3.56 1.97 -8.19
N VAL A 174 -3.28 2.08 -6.89
CA VAL A 174 -4.01 2.96 -5.96
C VAL A 174 -3.11 4.13 -5.62
N PHE A 175 -3.54 5.33 -5.98
CA PHE A 175 -2.72 6.53 -5.94
C PHE A 175 -3.23 7.57 -4.95
N ASP A 176 -2.29 8.24 -4.31
CA ASP A 176 -2.51 9.49 -3.59
C ASP A 176 -2.18 10.69 -4.47
N LEU A 177 -2.66 11.87 -4.09
CA LEU A 177 -2.34 13.13 -4.74
C LEU A 177 -1.37 13.97 -3.90
N ASP A 178 -0.61 14.83 -4.56
CA ASP A 178 0.13 15.88 -3.86
C ASP A 178 -0.85 16.99 -3.42
N GLU A 179 -1.20 17.00 -2.15
CA GLU A 179 -2.10 18.00 -1.56
C GLU A 179 -1.35 19.14 -0.84
N SER A 180 -0.04 19.26 -1.01
CA SER A 180 0.76 20.33 -0.38
C SER A 180 0.28 21.74 -0.74
N GLY A 181 -0.25 21.91 -1.95
CA GLY A 181 -0.91 23.14 -2.42
C GLY A 181 -2.42 23.23 -2.14
N GLY A 182 -2.96 22.26 -1.39
CA GLY A 182 -4.39 22.09 -1.14
C GLY A 182 -5.09 21.17 -2.13
N HIS A 183 -6.23 20.62 -1.71
CA HIS A 183 -6.98 19.60 -2.45
C HIS A 183 -7.24 19.94 -3.92
N GLY A 184 -7.77 21.14 -4.19
CA GLY A 184 -8.09 21.54 -5.58
C GLY A 184 -6.87 21.67 -6.49
N ALA A 185 -5.75 22.14 -5.94
CA ALA A 185 -4.48 22.22 -6.66
C ALA A 185 -3.92 20.82 -6.96
N GLY A 186 -3.98 19.90 -6.01
CA GLY A 186 -3.55 18.51 -6.19
C GLY A 186 -4.32 17.80 -7.30
N VAL A 187 -5.65 17.93 -7.33
CA VAL A 187 -6.50 17.36 -8.39
C VAL A 187 -6.15 17.93 -9.77
N THR A 188 -5.95 19.27 -9.86
CA THR A 188 -5.59 19.91 -11.13
C THR A 188 -4.23 19.43 -11.60
N ALA A 189 -3.22 19.46 -10.73
CA ALA A 189 -1.88 19.00 -11.05
C ALA A 189 -1.85 17.54 -11.51
N PHE A 190 -2.60 16.66 -10.86
CA PHE A 190 -2.72 15.27 -11.27
C PHE A 190 -3.30 15.13 -12.68
N ARG A 191 -4.42 15.80 -12.97
CA ARG A 191 -5.07 15.74 -14.29
C ARG A 191 -4.19 16.27 -15.42
N ASP A 192 -3.46 17.34 -15.15
CA ASP A 192 -2.61 17.97 -16.14
C ASP A 192 -1.35 17.13 -16.45
N ASN A 193 -0.87 16.34 -15.49
CA ASN A 193 0.40 15.65 -15.61
C ASN A 193 0.31 14.14 -15.84
N ILE A 194 -0.77 13.46 -15.43
CA ILE A 194 -0.87 11.97 -15.52
C ILE A 194 -0.92 11.48 -16.97
N GLY A 195 -1.39 12.32 -17.92
CA GLY A 195 -1.57 11.94 -19.31
C GLY A 195 -2.87 11.21 -19.57
N ILE A 196 -2.94 10.48 -20.68
CA ILE A 196 -4.15 9.79 -21.16
C ILE A 196 -3.98 8.28 -21.30
N ASN A 197 -2.77 7.76 -21.07
CA ASN A 197 -2.46 6.35 -21.30
C ASN A 197 -2.77 5.52 -20.05
N ASP A 198 -3.31 4.33 -20.28
CA ASP A 198 -3.46 3.26 -19.28
C ASP A 198 -4.29 3.62 -18.04
N LEU A 199 -5.04 4.71 -18.05
CA LEU A 199 -5.80 5.25 -16.92
C LEU A 199 -6.81 4.27 -16.33
N LYS A 200 -7.25 3.28 -17.10
CA LYS A 200 -8.17 2.23 -16.63
C LYS A 200 -7.54 1.30 -15.58
N TYR A 201 -6.23 1.32 -15.41
CA TYR A 201 -5.48 0.47 -14.49
C TYR A 201 -5.10 1.17 -13.18
N GLY A 202 -5.65 2.33 -12.89
CA GLY A 202 -5.40 3.02 -11.62
C GLY A 202 -6.52 3.96 -11.23
N ALA A 203 -6.57 4.28 -9.94
CA ALA A 203 -7.43 5.30 -9.37
C ALA A 203 -6.69 6.16 -8.36
N ALA A 204 -6.95 7.46 -8.37
CA ALA A 204 -6.44 8.40 -7.40
C ALA A 204 -7.53 8.79 -6.41
N TYR A 205 -7.18 8.79 -5.13
CA TYR A 205 -8.08 9.09 -4.03
C TYR A 205 -7.68 10.38 -3.34
N THR A 206 -8.66 11.18 -2.97
CA THR A 206 -8.50 12.47 -2.33
C THR A 206 -9.81 12.90 -1.66
N PRO A 207 -9.81 13.68 -0.56
CA PRO A 207 -8.66 14.11 0.23
C PRO A 207 -8.02 12.98 1.03
N HIS A 208 -6.80 13.21 1.53
CA HIS A 208 -6.16 12.26 2.45
C HIS A 208 -7.05 12.04 3.69
N PRO A 209 -7.15 10.79 4.19
CA PRO A 209 -7.94 10.51 5.37
C PRO A 209 -7.36 11.25 6.58
N VAL A 210 -8.22 11.91 7.34
CA VAL A 210 -7.84 12.58 8.58
C VAL A 210 -8.03 11.59 9.73
N SER A 211 -6.93 11.14 10.34
CA SER A 211 -6.99 10.35 11.57
C SER A 211 -7.03 11.30 12.77
N TYR A 212 -8.11 11.23 13.53
CA TYR A 212 -8.16 11.85 14.84
C TYR A 212 -7.51 10.88 15.84
N THR A 213 -6.23 11.08 16.11
CA THR A 213 -5.60 10.43 17.26
C THR A 213 -6.01 11.19 18.51
N HIS A 214 -6.76 10.53 19.37
CA HIS A 214 -7.08 11.05 20.70
C HIS A 214 -5.88 10.88 21.64
#